data_6d90af52310eb26caa2839e665a1ddd9
#
_entry.id   6d90af52310eb26caa2839e665a1ddd9
#
_cell.length_a   1.000
_cell.length_b   1.000
_cell.length_c   1.000
_cell.angle_alpha   90.00
_cell.angle_beta   90.00
_cell.angle_gamma   90.00
#
_symmetry.space_group_name_H-M   'P 1'
#
loop_
_entity.id
_entity.type
_entity.pdbx_description
1 polymer ?
#
loop_
_entity_poly.entity_id
_entity_poly.type
_entity_poly.pdbx_seq_one_letter_code
_entity_poly.pdbx_strand_id
1 'polypeptide(L)'
;MTTFSTSCKPLPFYADGEAPLEELVDKFGSRLEGLLPYEKLILLATIATNLAYHDTNETEEEWGLLDTYQDLPSTTIGNELLASLDSLDNLQRDSLLGLCEALVAQVRYTKEVA
;
A
#
# COMPACT_ATOMS: atom_id res chain seq x y z
N MET A 1 24.97 1.80 -4.55
CA MET A 1 23.50 1.74 -4.49
C MET A 1 23.06 1.03 -3.23
N THR A 2 22.15 1.64 -2.49
CA THR A 2 21.60 1.05 -1.27
C THR A 2 20.50 0.05 -1.63
N THR A 3 20.56 -1.13 -1.06
CA THR A 3 19.50 -2.13 -1.21
C THR A 3 18.85 -2.41 0.14
N PHE A 4 17.63 -2.90 0.11
CA PHE A 4 16.86 -3.23 1.30
C PHE A 4 16.45 -4.69 1.25
N SER A 5 16.46 -5.35 2.40
CA SER A 5 15.90 -6.69 2.53
C SER A 5 14.82 -6.67 3.62
N THR A 6 13.77 -7.45 3.40
CA THR A 6 12.62 -7.52 4.30
C THR A 6 12.50 -8.94 4.84
N SER A 7 12.46 -9.08 6.17
CA SER A 7 12.42 -10.37 6.85
C SER A 7 11.04 -10.73 7.41
N CYS A 8 10.00 -10.00 7.04
CA CYS A 8 8.64 -10.30 7.47
C CYS A 8 7.98 -11.35 6.58
N LYS A 9 6.76 -11.71 6.91
CA LYS A 9 5.95 -12.63 6.09
C LYS A 9 5.57 -11.97 4.76
N PRO A 10 5.36 -12.76 3.69
CA PRO A 10 4.91 -12.21 2.41
C PRO A 10 3.47 -11.68 2.51
N LEU A 11 3.12 -10.80 1.57
CA LEU A 11 1.81 -10.14 1.55
C LEU A 11 0.63 -11.11 1.69
N PRO A 12 0.58 -12.26 1.00
CA PRO A 12 -0.56 -13.18 1.13
C PRO A 12 -0.80 -13.71 2.54
N PHE A 13 0.17 -13.60 3.45
CA PHE A 13 -0.01 -13.95 4.85
C PHE A 13 -0.98 -12.99 5.56
N TYR A 14 -1.00 -11.72 5.15
CA TYR A 14 -1.75 -10.66 5.81
C TYR A 14 -3.11 -10.39 5.19
N ALA A 15 -3.29 -10.73 3.92
CA ALA A 15 -4.51 -10.42 3.20
C ALA A 15 -4.84 -11.54 2.22
N ASP A 16 -6.13 -11.75 1.98
CA ASP A 16 -6.60 -12.74 1.01
C ASP A 16 -6.17 -12.38 -0.41
N GLY A 17 -6.02 -13.40 -1.25
CA GLY A 17 -5.52 -13.25 -2.61
C GLY A 17 -6.55 -12.68 -3.59
N GLU A 18 -6.99 -11.46 -3.39
CA GLU A 18 -7.80 -10.75 -4.37
C GLU A 18 -6.94 -10.28 -5.53
N ALA A 19 -7.54 -10.16 -6.72
CA ALA A 19 -6.79 -9.82 -7.94
C ALA A 19 -5.91 -8.56 -7.81
N PRO A 20 -6.37 -7.44 -7.21
CA PRO A 20 -5.49 -6.29 -7.06
C PRO A 20 -4.25 -6.56 -6.20
N LEU A 21 -4.37 -7.41 -5.18
CA LEU A 21 -3.21 -7.79 -4.35
C LEU A 21 -2.26 -8.68 -5.13
N GLU A 22 -2.78 -9.59 -5.94
CA GLU A 22 -1.95 -10.43 -6.81
C GLU A 22 -1.18 -9.57 -7.82
N GLU A 23 -1.80 -8.54 -8.36
CA GLU A 23 -1.14 -7.61 -9.26
C GLU A 23 0.01 -6.87 -8.56
N LEU A 24 -0.16 -6.45 -7.30
CA LEU A 24 0.92 -5.84 -6.54
C LEU A 24 2.09 -6.80 -6.35
N VAL A 25 1.80 -8.04 -6.01
CA VAL A 25 2.84 -9.07 -5.82
C VAL A 25 3.57 -9.32 -7.14
N ASP A 26 2.83 -9.39 -8.25
CA ASP A 26 3.44 -9.62 -9.56
C ASP A 26 4.34 -8.46 -9.99
N LYS A 27 3.96 -7.23 -9.65
CA LYS A 27 4.74 -6.05 -10.01
C LYS A 27 5.93 -5.81 -9.09
N PHE A 28 5.78 -6.03 -7.80
CA PHE A 28 6.73 -5.56 -6.79
C PHE A 28 7.32 -6.67 -5.93
N GLY A 29 6.88 -7.92 -6.08
CA GLY A 29 7.35 -9.06 -5.28
C GLY A 29 6.44 -9.36 -4.10
N SER A 30 6.57 -10.57 -3.54
CA SER A 30 5.69 -11.07 -2.48
C SER A 30 5.79 -10.28 -1.17
N ARG A 31 6.91 -9.61 -0.95
CA ARG A 31 7.11 -8.68 0.17
C ARG A 31 7.25 -7.26 -0.31
N LEU A 32 6.75 -6.99 -1.52
CA LEU A 32 6.78 -5.67 -2.16
C LEU A 32 8.20 -5.08 -2.18
N GLU A 33 9.19 -5.93 -2.45
CA GLU A 33 10.60 -5.54 -2.45
C GLU A 33 10.91 -4.49 -3.51
N GLY A 34 10.09 -4.43 -4.56
CA GLY A 34 10.23 -3.41 -5.60
C GLY A 34 9.83 -2.00 -5.17
N LEU A 35 9.24 -1.85 -3.99
CA LEU A 35 8.87 -0.55 -3.43
C LEU A 35 9.91 -0.12 -2.40
N LEU A 36 10.26 1.16 -2.42
CA LEU A 36 11.12 1.76 -1.40
C LEU A 36 10.34 1.93 -0.09
N PRO A 37 11.02 1.92 1.07
CA PRO A 37 10.32 2.08 2.35
C PRO A 37 9.42 3.32 2.42
N TYR A 38 9.86 4.47 1.88
CA TYR A 38 9.02 5.67 1.91
C TYR A 38 7.76 5.51 1.05
N GLU A 39 7.84 4.77 -0.05
CA GLU A 39 6.66 4.50 -0.88
C GLU A 39 5.63 3.65 -0.14
N LYS A 40 6.10 2.68 0.63
CA LYS A 40 5.23 1.85 1.48
C LYS A 40 4.53 2.70 2.54
N LEU A 41 5.24 3.64 3.14
CA LEU A 41 4.66 4.54 4.15
C LEU A 41 3.63 5.50 3.53
N ILE A 42 3.90 6.00 2.33
CA ILE A 42 2.93 6.85 1.63
C ILE A 42 1.69 6.05 1.27
N LEU A 43 1.85 4.82 0.79
CA LEU A 43 0.72 3.95 0.48
C LEU A 43 -0.09 3.66 1.75
N LEU A 44 0.57 3.35 2.86
CA LEU A 44 -0.07 3.14 4.16
C LEU A 44 -0.88 4.37 4.58
N ALA A 45 -0.29 5.56 4.49
CA ALA A 45 -0.96 6.82 4.86
C ALA A 45 -2.17 7.06 3.95
N THR A 46 -2.05 6.79 2.67
CA THR A 46 -3.14 6.95 1.70
C THR A 46 -4.32 6.04 2.05
N ILE A 47 -4.04 4.77 2.30
CA ILE A 47 -5.09 3.79 2.66
C ILE A 47 -5.74 4.17 3.98
N ALA A 48 -4.95 4.46 5.01
CA ALA A 48 -5.47 4.80 6.33
C ALA A 48 -6.34 6.06 6.29
N THR A 49 -5.90 7.09 5.57
CA THR A 49 -6.65 8.34 5.44
C THR A 49 -7.96 8.12 4.69
N ASN A 50 -7.93 7.34 3.60
CA ASN A 50 -9.12 7.00 2.83
C ASN A 50 -10.14 6.24 3.68
N LEU A 51 -9.69 5.25 4.45
CA LEU A 51 -10.58 4.49 5.34
C LEU A 51 -11.18 5.37 6.42
N ALA A 52 -10.39 6.28 6.99
CA ALA A 52 -10.88 7.22 7.99
C ALA A 52 -11.98 8.14 7.42
N TYR A 53 -11.78 8.64 6.21
CA TYR A 53 -12.80 9.46 5.55
C TYR A 53 -14.10 8.69 5.36
N HIS A 54 -14.03 7.45 4.88
CA HIS A 54 -15.22 6.63 4.71
C HIS A 54 -15.93 6.32 6.04
N ASP A 55 -15.15 6.14 7.10
CA ASP A 55 -15.71 5.85 8.43
C ASP A 55 -16.44 7.06 9.03
N THR A 56 -16.05 8.28 8.66
CA THR A 56 -16.71 9.49 9.15
C THR A 56 -17.94 9.85 8.34
N ASN A 57 -18.16 9.23 7.20
CA ASN A 57 -19.21 9.56 6.25
C ASN A 57 -19.16 11.02 5.77
N GLU A 58 -18.01 11.63 5.82
CA GLU A 58 -17.82 13.03 5.39
C GLU A 58 -17.39 13.17 3.94
N THR A 59 -17.14 12.04 3.27
CA THR A 59 -16.75 12.04 1.87
C THR A 59 -17.82 11.44 0.99
N GLU A 60 -17.78 11.79 -0.29
CA GLU A 60 -18.62 11.16 -1.30
C GLU A 60 -18.17 9.71 -1.50
N GLU A 61 -19.11 8.84 -1.91
CA GLU A 61 -18.83 7.42 -2.13
C GLU A 61 -17.73 7.17 -3.16
N GLU A 62 -17.51 8.11 -4.06
CA GLU A 62 -16.54 7.99 -5.14
C GLU A 62 -15.13 8.45 -4.76
N TRP A 63 -14.89 8.86 -3.52
CA TRP A 63 -13.58 9.32 -3.07
C TRP A 63 -12.63 8.13 -2.93
N GLY A 64 -11.83 7.90 -3.97
CA GLY A 64 -10.93 6.75 -4.03
C GLY A 64 -9.54 7.04 -3.47
N LEU A 65 -8.68 6.01 -3.57
CA LEU A 65 -7.31 6.10 -3.07
C LEU A 65 -6.48 7.15 -3.83
N LEU A 66 -6.66 7.25 -5.14
CA LEU A 66 -5.95 8.26 -5.91
C LEU A 66 -6.32 9.67 -5.47
N ASP A 67 -7.62 9.92 -5.25
CA ASP A 67 -8.09 11.22 -4.74
C ASP A 67 -7.48 11.54 -3.40
N THR A 68 -7.43 10.56 -2.50
CA THR A 68 -6.83 10.71 -1.18
C THR A 68 -5.34 11.01 -1.29
N TYR A 69 -4.63 10.28 -2.15
CA TYR A 69 -3.20 10.51 -2.36
C TYR A 69 -2.93 11.93 -2.85
N GLN A 70 -3.73 12.42 -3.80
CA GLN A 70 -3.56 13.76 -4.35
C GLN A 70 -3.79 14.86 -3.31
N ASP A 71 -4.59 14.56 -2.29
CA ASP A 71 -4.92 15.50 -1.22
C ASP A 71 -3.89 15.51 -0.08
N LEU A 72 -2.99 14.52 -0.04
CA LEU A 72 -1.95 14.47 0.98
C LEU A 72 -0.81 15.44 0.66
N PRO A 73 -0.20 16.08 1.68
CA PRO A 73 1.02 16.84 1.49
C PRO A 73 2.13 15.87 1.11
N SER A 74 2.61 15.96 -0.11
CA SER A 74 3.17 14.75 -0.68
C SER A 74 4.62 14.77 -1.09
N THR A 75 5.22 13.62 -0.92
CA THR A 75 6.33 13.09 -1.67
C THR A 75 5.77 12.27 -2.84
N THR A 76 6.39 12.35 -3.99
CA THR A 76 5.95 11.62 -5.19
C THR A 76 6.28 10.14 -5.09
N ILE A 77 5.33 9.29 -5.43
CA ILE A 77 5.55 7.85 -5.57
C ILE A 77 5.79 7.48 -7.04
N GLY A 78 6.35 6.30 -7.27
CA GLY A 78 6.59 5.83 -8.62
C GLY A 78 5.31 5.64 -9.43
N ASN A 79 5.43 5.80 -10.75
CA ASN A 79 4.27 5.72 -11.65
C ASN A 79 3.56 4.37 -11.61
N GLU A 80 4.30 3.28 -11.42
CA GLU A 80 3.70 1.95 -11.35
C GLU A 80 2.82 1.78 -10.10
N LEU A 81 3.28 2.30 -8.96
CA LEU A 81 2.48 2.28 -7.74
C LEU A 81 1.28 3.22 -7.87
N LEU A 82 1.48 4.40 -8.43
CA LEU A 82 0.40 5.36 -8.67
C LEU A 82 -0.71 4.74 -9.52
N ALA A 83 -0.35 4.03 -10.58
CA ALA A 83 -1.31 3.34 -11.44
C ALA A 83 -2.05 2.22 -10.70
N SER A 84 -1.44 1.63 -9.69
CA SER A 84 -2.06 0.54 -8.91
C SER A 84 -3.14 1.03 -7.95
N LEU A 85 -3.18 2.33 -7.61
CA LEU A 85 -4.17 2.86 -6.66
C LEU A 85 -5.60 2.62 -7.13
N ASP A 86 -5.88 2.76 -8.42
CA ASP A 86 -7.24 2.52 -8.95
C ASP A 86 -7.66 1.06 -8.76
N SER A 87 -6.75 0.12 -8.99
CA SER A 87 -7.03 -1.30 -8.78
C SER A 87 -7.28 -1.61 -7.31
N LEU A 88 -6.52 -0.98 -6.41
CA LEU A 88 -6.65 -1.19 -4.97
C LEU A 88 -8.00 -0.70 -4.43
N ASP A 89 -8.66 0.25 -5.10
CA ASP A 89 -10.00 0.71 -4.72
C ASP A 89 -11.04 -0.43 -4.77
N ASN A 90 -10.76 -1.48 -5.51
CA ASN A 90 -11.68 -2.63 -5.61
C ASN A 90 -11.54 -3.60 -4.45
N LEU A 91 -10.57 -3.41 -3.55
CA LEU A 91 -10.40 -4.27 -2.39
C LEU A 91 -11.45 -3.98 -1.33
N GLN A 92 -11.85 -5.04 -0.64
CA GLN A 92 -12.70 -4.90 0.53
C GLN A 92 -11.90 -4.26 1.68
N ARG A 93 -12.63 -3.66 2.62
CA ARG A 93 -12.02 -3.00 3.79
C ARG A 93 -11.05 -3.92 4.52
N ASP A 94 -11.44 -5.18 4.75
CA ASP A 94 -10.58 -6.12 5.47
C ASP A 94 -9.27 -6.37 4.73
N SER A 95 -9.33 -6.48 3.41
CA SER A 95 -8.12 -6.67 2.59
C SER A 95 -7.23 -5.43 2.60
N LEU A 96 -7.81 -4.24 2.60
CA LEU A 96 -7.04 -2.99 2.73
C LEU A 96 -6.34 -2.91 4.07
N LEU A 97 -7.02 -3.30 5.16
CA LEU A 97 -6.41 -3.34 6.48
C LEU A 97 -5.30 -4.39 6.55
N GLY A 98 -5.49 -5.55 5.93
CA GLY A 98 -4.45 -6.57 5.82
C GLY A 98 -3.23 -6.07 5.06
N LEU A 99 -3.45 -5.32 3.97
CA LEU A 99 -2.36 -4.69 3.25
C LEU A 99 -1.62 -3.68 4.14
N CYS A 100 -2.33 -2.90 4.94
CA CYS A 100 -1.72 -1.99 5.90
C CYS A 100 -0.83 -2.73 6.90
N GLU A 101 -1.31 -3.86 7.44
CA GLU A 101 -0.50 -4.67 8.34
C GLU A 101 0.79 -5.15 7.66
N ALA A 102 0.68 -5.60 6.41
CA ALA A 102 1.83 -6.04 5.64
C ALA A 102 2.83 -4.90 5.45
N LEU A 103 2.34 -3.71 5.10
CA LEU A 103 3.20 -2.54 4.90
C LEU A 103 3.94 -2.15 6.17
N VAL A 104 3.24 -2.14 7.30
CA VAL A 104 3.86 -1.84 8.61
C VAL A 104 4.94 -2.87 8.92
N ALA A 105 4.64 -4.16 8.76
CA ALA A 105 5.61 -5.21 9.03
C ALA A 105 6.82 -5.11 8.11
N GLN A 106 6.59 -4.84 6.83
CA GLN A 106 7.67 -4.72 5.86
C GLN A 106 8.60 -3.57 6.18
N VAL A 107 8.05 -2.39 6.50
CA VAL A 107 8.88 -1.23 6.86
C VAL A 107 9.61 -1.48 8.16
N ARG A 108 8.94 -2.05 9.16
CA ARG A 108 9.51 -2.33 10.47
C ARG A 108 10.69 -3.29 10.39
N TYR A 109 10.59 -4.32 9.55
CA TYR A 109 11.59 -5.39 9.46
C TYR A 109 12.49 -5.27 8.22
N THR A 110 12.41 -4.16 7.50
CA THR A 110 13.33 -3.90 6.39
C THR A 110 14.65 -3.36 6.93
N LYS A 111 15.74 -3.92 6.43
CA LYS A 111 17.09 -3.47 6.76
C LYS A 111 17.80 -2.98 5.51
N GLU A 112 18.58 -1.93 5.66
CA GLU A 112 19.48 -1.50 4.61
C GLU A 112 20.62 -2.50 4.49
N VAL A 113 20.85 -2.96 3.28
CA VAL A 113 21.91 -3.90 2.96
C VAL A 113 22.87 -3.23 1.99
N ALA A 114 24.07 -3.02 2.44
CA ALA A 114 25.13 -2.38 1.64
C ALA A 114 25.73 -3.36 0.65
#